data_f280593c391119533998a71c85fea6c2
#
_entry.id   f280593c391119533998a71c85fea6c2
#
_cell.length_a   1.000
_cell.length_b   1.000
_cell.length_c   1.000
_cell.angle_alpha   90.00
_cell.angle_beta   90.00
_cell.angle_gamma   90.00
#
_symmetry.space_group_name_H-M   'P 1'
#
loop_
_entity.id
_entity.type
_entity.pdbx_description
1 polymer ?
#
loop_
_entity_poly.entity_id
_entity_poly.type
_entity_poly.pdbx_seq_one_letter_code
_entity_poly.pdbx_strand_id
1 'polypeptide(L)'
;MVYKNKQISEVVRVSIDLIKENPINYQIYSSNHSKEDEELKQSITLYGQLEPVLVNKENNQLISGHRRYNTIKRLGIKTIDVIFKSVDVLETIELIQSNKHREKSLVEKINEYRTLKSQMKSLPLKKRKELMGSLKLREYLHKEIGISQTNDVRLKQIEDSKDEELLNSVLSGEISLKSAFRILKSIGDDDEVKSKLKYEIKKSVENGRDKLSIHDVISIVDEIYLRK
;
A
#
# COMPACT_ATOMS: atom_id res chain seq x y z
N MET A 1 -22.55 -21.44 -17.01
CA MET A 1 -21.18 -21.38 -16.47
C MET A 1 -20.20 -21.52 -17.62
N VAL A 2 -19.65 -20.44 -18.10
CA VAL A 2 -18.62 -20.49 -19.15
C VAL A 2 -17.26 -20.48 -18.44
N TYR A 3 -16.62 -21.65 -18.39
CA TYR A 3 -15.21 -21.72 -18.02
C TYR A 3 -14.41 -20.96 -19.07
N LYS A 4 -14.05 -19.69 -18.80
CA LYS A 4 -13.03 -19.03 -19.61
C LYS A 4 -11.79 -19.90 -19.55
N ASN A 5 -11.37 -20.41 -20.70
CA ASN A 5 -10.11 -21.13 -20.89
C ASN A 5 -9.01 -20.38 -20.12
N LYS A 6 -8.47 -21.03 -19.08
CA LYS A 6 -7.27 -20.58 -18.40
C LYS A 6 -6.15 -20.78 -19.43
N GLN A 7 -5.84 -19.74 -20.22
CA GLN A 7 -4.62 -19.75 -21.02
C GLN A 7 -3.50 -20.11 -20.06
N ILE A 8 -2.89 -21.27 -20.28
CA ILE A 8 -1.67 -21.66 -19.58
C ILE A 8 -0.64 -20.65 -20.03
N SER A 9 -0.34 -19.70 -19.17
CA SER A 9 0.66 -18.66 -19.45
C SER A 9 2.02 -19.34 -19.42
N GLU A 10 2.70 -19.39 -20.56
CA GLU A 10 4.00 -19.99 -20.70
C GLU A 10 5.04 -19.24 -19.85
N VAL A 11 5.90 -19.99 -19.15
CA VAL A 11 7.04 -19.43 -18.44
C VAL A 11 8.17 -19.23 -19.44
N VAL A 12 8.66 -18.01 -19.55
CA VAL A 12 9.73 -17.64 -20.47
C VAL A 12 10.93 -17.11 -19.67
N ARG A 13 12.13 -17.57 -20.00
CA ARG A 13 13.36 -17.02 -19.41
C ARG A 13 13.88 -15.87 -20.25
N VAL A 14 14.03 -14.69 -19.61
CA VAL A 14 14.45 -13.46 -20.28
C VAL A 14 15.60 -12.80 -19.53
N SER A 15 16.28 -11.83 -20.18
CA SER A 15 17.24 -10.97 -19.48
C SER A 15 16.51 -10.14 -18.43
N ILE A 16 17.08 -10.05 -17.22
CA ILE A 16 16.53 -9.25 -16.13
C ILE A 16 16.48 -7.76 -16.49
N ASP A 17 17.39 -7.30 -17.36
CA ASP A 17 17.47 -5.91 -17.81
C ASP A 17 16.28 -5.48 -18.69
N LEU A 18 15.51 -6.42 -19.23
CA LEU A 18 14.29 -6.15 -19.98
C LEU A 18 13.11 -5.78 -19.09
N ILE A 19 13.18 -6.11 -17.80
CA ILE A 19 12.07 -5.93 -16.87
C ILE A 19 12.18 -4.58 -16.19
N LYS A 20 11.08 -3.83 -16.22
CA LYS A 20 10.95 -2.52 -15.56
C LYS A 20 10.24 -2.66 -14.24
N GLU A 21 10.78 -2.02 -13.22
CA GLU A 21 10.11 -1.97 -11.90
C GLU A 21 8.84 -1.15 -11.97
N ASN A 22 7.82 -1.53 -11.19
CA ASN A 22 6.59 -0.76 -11.09
C ASN A 22 6.67 0.21 -9.90
N PRO A 23 6.75 1.53 -10.14
CA PRO A 23 6.87 2.51 -9.07
C PRO A 23 5.66 2.53 -8.12
N ILE A 24 4.47 2.15 -8.62
CA ILE A 24 3.25 2.07 -7.81
C ILE A 24 3.41 1.03 -6.68
N ASN A 25 4.15 -0.04 -6.93
CA ASN A 25 4.42 -1.04 -5.89
C ASN A 25 5.10 -0.42 -4.67
N TYR A 26 6.10 0.43 -4.88
CA TYR A 26 6.83 1.08 -3.79
C TYR A 26 6.04 2.19 -3.10
N GLN A 27 5.07 2.79 -3.78
CA GLN A 27 4.14 3.75 -3.17
C GLN A 27 3.12 3.06 -2.24
N ILE A 28 2.74 1.84 -2.56
CA ILE A 28 1.72 1.08 -1.82
C ILE A 28 2.35 0.27 -0.69
N TYR A 29 3.41 -0.47 -1.00
CA TYR A 29 3.98 -1.48 -0.11
C TYR A 29 5.32 -1.04 0.45
N SER A 30 5.48 -1.16 1.77
CA SER A 30 6.76 -0.88 2.43
C SER A 30 7.81 -1.95 2.08
N SER A 31 9.07 -1.53 2.03
CA SER A 31 10.21 -2.40 1.71
C SER A 31 10.85 -3.08 2.94
N ASN A 32 10.31 -2.87 4.14
CA ASN A 32 10.91 -3.40 5.38
C ASN A 32 10.55 -4.88 5.63
N HIS A 33 11.19 -5.76 4.88
CA HIS A 33 11.06 -7.22 5.00
C HIS A 33 12.44 -7.89 5.16
N SER A 34 13.32 -7.33 5.99
CA SER A 34 14.74 -7.73 6.03
C SER A 34 14.96 -9.22 6.32
N LYS A 35 14.16 -9.82 7.20
CA LYS A 35 14.28 -11.24 7.53
C LYS A 35 13.77 -12.14 6.39
N GLU A 36 12.57 -11.87 5.91
CA GLU A 36 11.96 -12.63 4.82
C GLU A 36 12.71 -12.44 3.49
N ASP A 37 13.40 -11.31 3.31
CA ASP A 37 14.23 -11.06 2.12
C ASP A 37 15.54 -11.86 2.20
N GLU A 38 16.11 -12.07 3.38
CA GLU A 38 17.30 -12.93 3.53
C GLU A 38 16.95 -14.41 3.35
N GLU A 39 15.81 -14.88 3.88
CA GLU A 39 15.29 -16.22 3.63
C GLU A 39 15.03 -16.46 2.14
N LEU A 40 14.44 -15.50 1.44
CA LEU A 40 14.21 -15.56 0.00
C LEU A 40 15.53 -15.61 -0.78
N LYS A 41 16.53 -14.84 -0.36
CA LYS A 41 17.86 -14.84 -0.97
C LYS A 41 18.54 -16.19 -0.81
N GLN A 42 18.49 -16.80 0.35
CA GLN A 42 19.02 -18.15 0.60
C GLN A 42 18.31 -19.18 -0.28
N SER A 43 16.97 -19.12 -0.36
CA SER A 43 16.18 -20.02 -1.18
C SER A 43 16.57 -19.91 -2.67
N ILE A 44 16.67 -18.69 -3.20
CA ILE A 44 17.05 -18.47 -4.61
C ILE A 44 18.50 -18.94 -4.87
N THR A 45 19.40 -18.77 -3.90
CA THR A 45 20.78 -19.22 -4.03
C THR A 45 20.89 -20.74 -4.09
N LEU A 46 20.08 -21.44 -3.29
CA LEU A 46 20.12 -22.91 -3.18
C LEU A 46 19.34 -23.61 -4.30
N TYR A 47 18.16 -23.09 -4.63
CA TYR A 47 17.19 -23.79 -5.49
C TYR A 47 16.91 -23.06 -6.80
N GLY A 48 17.49 -21.88 -7.00
CA GLY A 48 17.13 -21.02 -8.12
C GLY A 48 15.76 -20.38 -7.95
N GLN A 49 15.24 -19.81 -9.03
CA GLN A 49 13.90 -19.21 -9.05
C GLN A 49 12.83 -20.31 -9.16
N LEU A 50 12.10 -20.57 -8.07
CA LEU A 50 11.05 -21.61 -8.03
C LEU A 50 9.74 -21.15 -8.67
N GLU A 51 9.42 -19.86 -8.57
CA GLU A 51 8.19 -19.28 -9.13
C GLU A 51 8.53 -18.13 -10.08
N PRO A 52 7.91 -18.06 -11.28
CA PRO A 52 8.12 -16.95 -12.18
C PRO A 52 7.55 -15.64 -11.62
N VAL A 53 8.06 -14.49 -12.10
CA VAL A 53 7.45 -13.19 -11.87
C VAL A 53 6.40 -12.89 -12.93
N LEU A 54 5.42 -12.05 -12.60
CA LEU A 54 4.37 -11.63 -13.52
C LEU A 54 4.71 -10.27 -14.12
N VAL A 55 4.70 -10.16 -15.44
CA VAL A 55 5.12 -8.98 -16.19
C VAL A 55 4.04 -8.58 -17.19
N ASN A 56 3.79 -7.29 -17.33
CA ASN A 56 2.91 -6.77 -18.35
C ASN A 56 3.58 -6.89 -19.73
N LYS A 57 2.89 -7.57 -20.64
CA LYS A 57 3.39 -7.87 -21.98
C LYS A 57 3.62 -6.63 -22.84
N GLU A 58 2.85 -5.56 -22.63
CA GLU A 58 2.86 -4.37 -23.47
C GLU A 58 4.03 -3.43 -23.16
N ASN A 59 4.48 -3.37 -21.90
CA ASN A 59 5.49 -2.40 -21.46
C ASN A 59 6.66 -3.00 -20.67
N ASN A 60 6.67 -4.33 -20.48
CA ASN A 60 7.62 -5.09 -19.66
C ASN A 60 7.67 -4.66 -18.19
N GLN A 61 6.59 -4.08 -17.66
CA GLN A 61 6.53 -3.63 -16.29
C GLN A 61 6.14 -4.77 -15.36
N LEU A 62 6.81 -4.86 -14.22
CA LEU A 62 6.58 -5.89 -13.21
C LEU A 62 5.23 -5.69 -12.53
N ILE A 63 4.36 -6.70 -12.59
CA ILE A 63 3.06 -6.71 -11.93
C ILE A 63 3.17 -7.40 -10.56
N SER A 64 3.88 -8.52 -10.48
CA SER A 64 4.03 -9.31 -9.25
C SER A 64 5.40 -9.96 -9.16
N GLY A 65 5.87 -10.16 -7.92
CA GLY A 65 7.18 -10.76 -7.66
C GLY A 65 8.30 -9.75 -7.47
N HIS A 66 8.01 -8.51 -7.07
CA HIS A 66 8.99 -7.44 -6.85
C HIS A 66 10.14 -7.86 -5.92
N ARG A 67 9.84 -8.53 -4.81
CA ARG A 67 10.86 -9.04 -3.89
C ARG A 67 11.79 -10.05 -4.57
N ARG A 68 11.22 -10.96 -5.35
CA ARG A 68 11.94 -11.98 -6.12
C ARG A 68 12.85 -11.36 -7.17
N TYR A 69 12.32 -10.42 -7.95
CA TYR A 69 13.07 -9.65 -8.92
C TYR A 69 14.26 -8.92 -8.27
N ASN A 70 14.02 -8.19 -7.18
CA ASN A 70 15.06 -7.45 -6.47
C ASN A 70 16.14 -8.38 -5.90
N THR A 71 15.76 -9.55 -5.38
CA THR A 71 16.71 -10.52 -4.86
C THR A 71 17.57 -11.13 -5.97
N ILE A 72 16.99 -11.51 -7.11
CA ILE A 72 17.69 -12.01 -8.28
C ILE A 72 18.68 -10.96 -8.80
N LYS A 73 18.25 -9.70 -8.89
CA LYS A 73 19.09 -8.57 -9.31
C LYS A 73 20.28 -8.35 -8.36
N ARG A 74 20.06 -8.38 -7.03
CA ARG A 74 21.12 -8.26 -6.02
C ARG A 74 22.12 -9.42 -6.05
N LEU A 75 21.67 -10.63 -6.40
CA LEU A 75 22.52 -11.80 -6.59
C LEU A 75 23.34 -11.74 -7.90
N GLY A 76 23.14 -10.73 -8.75
CA GLY A 76 23.85 -10.59 -10.04
C GLY A 76 23.41 -11.60 -11.10
N ILE A 77 22.29 -12.29 -10.90
CA ILE A 77 21.74 -13.26 -11.85
C ILE A 77 21.19 -12.49 -13.06
N LYS A 78 21.63 -12.84 -14.25
CA LYS A 78 21.34 -12.08 -15.49
C LYS A 78 20.02 -12.43 -16.15
N THR A 79 19.41 -13.55 -15.76
CA THR A 79 18.15 -14.03 -16.36
C THR A 79 17.10 -14.27 -15.28
N ILE A 80 15.84 -14.11 -15.66
CA ILE A 80 14.70 -14.28 -14.77
C ILE A 80 13.56 -14.99 -15.49
N ASP A 81 12.87 -15.89 -14.80
CA ASP A 81 11.72 -16.60 -15.33
C ASP A 81 10.47 -15.73 -15.13
N VAL A 82 9.75 -15.48 -16.20
CA VAL A 82 8.59 -14.58 -16.25
C VAL A 82 7.37 -15.24 -16.86
N ILE A 83 6.20 -14.78 -16.46
CA ILE A 83 4.94 -14.99 -17.18
C ILE A 83 4.50 -13.63 -17.70
N PHE A 84 4.30 -13.53 -19.00
CA PHE A 84 3.74 -12.31 -19.61
C PHE A 84 2.22 -12.34 -19.56
N LYS A 85 1.63 -11.25 -19.10
CA LYS A 85 0.18 -11.05 -19.03
C LYS A 85 -0.21 -9.73 -19.68
N SER A 86 -1.20 -9.77 -20.58
CA SER A 86 -1.82 -8.54 -21.07
C SER A 86 -2.74 -7.95 -20.01
N VAL A 87 -2.63 -6.65 -19.79
CA VAL A 87 -3.43 -5.91 -18.81
C VAL A 87 -4.28 -4.87 -19.53
N ASP A 88 -5.59 -5.13 -19.57
CA ASP A 88 -6.50 -4.35 -20.40
C ASP A 88 -6.87 -2.96 -19.84
N VAL A 89 -6.77 -2.76 -18.50
CA VAL A 89 -7.34 -1.56 -17.89
C VAL A 89 -6.42 -0.87 -16.88
N LEU A 90 -6.11 -1.52 -15.76
CA LEU A 90 -5.27 -0.95 -14.70
C LEU A 90 -4.32 -1.99 -14.12
N GLU A 91 -3.02 -1.79 -14.30
CA GLU A 91 -1.98 -2.62 -13.69
C GLU A 91 -2.09 -2.66 -12.15
N THR A 92 -2.56 -1.56 -11.55
CA THR A 92 -2.76 -1.49 -10.10
C THR A 92 -3.77 -2.50 -9.59
N ILE A 93 -4.83 -2.81 -10.36
CA ILE A 93 -5.80 -3.85 -9.97
C ILE A 93 -5.09 -5.20 -9.93
N GLU A 94 -4.31 -5.52 -10.96
CA GLU A 94 -3.54 -6.76 -11.03
C GLU A 94 -2.51 -6.85 -9.90
N LEU A 95 -1.82 -5.75 -9.60
CA LEU A 95 -0.88 -5.64 -8.49
C LEU A 95 -1.57 -5.94 -7.14
N ILE A 96 -2.72 -5.31 -6.88
CA ILE A 96 -3.50 -5.51 -5.65
C ILE A 96 -4.02 -6.95 -5.57
N GLN A 97 -4.54 -7.50 -6.66
CA GLN A 97 -5.04 -8.87 -6.73
C GLN A 97 -3.94 -9.91 -6.50
N SER A 98 -2.74 -9.69 -7.04
CA SER A 98 -1.60 -10.59 -6.83
C SER A 98 -1.12 -10.58 -5.36
N ASN A 99 -1.39 -9.51 -4.63
CA ASN A 99 -1.08 -9.37 -3.19
C ASN A 99 -2.29 -9.65 -2.28
N LYS A 100 -3.41 -10.17 -2.81
CA LYS A 100 -4.66 -10.33 -2.05
C LYS A 100 -4.54 -11.29 -0.86
N HIS A 101 -3.73 -12.32 -1.00
CA HIS A 101 -3.54 -13.34 0.05
C HIS A 101 -2.40 -13.02 1.02
N ARG A 102 -1.66 -11.92 0.78
CA ARG A 102 -0.62 -11.46 1.69
C ARG A 102 -1.26 -10.75 2.89
N GLU A 103 -0.74 -10.97 4.09
CA GLU A 103 -1.04 -10.11 5.22
C GLU A 103 -0.56 -8.69 4.94
N LYS A 104 -1.45 -7.72 5.09
CA LYS A 104 -1.19 -6.31 4.80
C LYS A 104 -1.41 -5.49 6.04
N SER A 105 -0.50 -4.58 6.30
CA SER A 105 -0.70 -3.54 7.32
C SER A 105 -1.88 -2.64 6.95
N LEU A 106 -2.44 -1.93 7.94
CA LEU A 106 -3.49 -0.95 7.66
C LEU A 106 -3.00 0.17 6.74
N VAL A 107 -1.74 0.58 6.89
CA VAL A 107 -1.09 1.59 6.04
C VAL A 107 -1.06 1.14 4.58
N GLU A 108 -0.63 -0.09 4.30
CA GLU A 108 -0.65 -0.63 2.94
C GLU A 108 -2.06 -0.67 2.35
N LYS A 109 -3.07 -1.06 3.14
CA LYS A 109 -4.48 -1.03 2.71
C LYS A 109 -4.97 0.39 2.42
N ILE A 110 -4.55 1.38 3.20
CA ILE A 110 -4.86 2.79 2.96
C ILE A 110 -4.20 3.26 1.66
N ASN A 111 -2.94 2.91 1.43
CA ASN A 111 -2.22 3.25 0.22
C ASN A 111 -2.85 2.60 -1.02
N GLU A 112 -3.21 1.31 -0.96
CA GLU A 112 -3.99 0.63 -2.02
C GLU A 112 -5.30 1.38 -2.30
N TYR A 113 -6.05 1.70 -1.26
CA TYR A 113 -7.35 2.39 -1.37
C TYR A 113 -7.22 3.75 -2.05
N ARG A 114 -6.28 4.58 -1.60
CA ARG A 114 -6.04 5.92 -2.17
C ARG A 114 -5.58 5.84 -3.62
N THR A 115 -4.62 4.98 -3.91
CA THR A 115 -4.07 4.81 -5.26
C THR A 115 -5.15 4.32 -6.22
N LEU A 116 -5.87 3.25 -5.87
CA LEU A 116 -6.93 2.71 -6.71
C LEU A 116 -8.09 3.69 -6.88
N LYS A 117 -8.51 4.38 -5.81
CA LYS A 117 -9.56 5.41 -5.84
C LYS A 117 -9.20 6.55 -6.80
N SER A 118 -7.95 7.03 -6.77
CA SER A 118 -7.47 8.08 -7.67
C SER A 118 -7.52 7.63 -9.12
N GLN A 119 -6.95 6.48 -9.42
CA GLN A 119 -6.93 5.92 -10.78
C GLN A 119 -8.33 5.60 -11.32
N MET A 120 -9.19 5.01 -10.49
CA MET A 120 -10.58 4.75 -10.88
C MET A 120 -11.35 6.03 -11.23
N LYS A 121 -11.07 7.14 -10.51
CA LYS A 121 -11.70 8.44 -10.82
C LYS A 121 -11.23 9.02 -12.15
N SER A 122 -9.99 8.77 -12.57
CA SER A 122 -9.43 9.23 -13.83
C SER A 122 -9.92 8.43 -15.05
N LEU A 123 -10.47 7.22 -14.84
CA LEU A 123 -11.00 6.41 -15.94
C LEU A 123 -12.28 6.99 -16.53
N PRO A 124 -12.48 6.83 -17.86
CA PRO A 124 -13.76 7.09 -18.49
C PRO A 124 -14.90 6.31 -17.82
N LEU A 125 -16.08 6.93 -17.72
CA LEU A 125 -17.26 6.36 -17.04
C LEU A 125 -17.61 4.95 -17.55
N LYS A 126 -17.49 4.70 -18.87
CA LYS A 126 -17.77 3.39 -19.47
C LYS A 126 -16.84 2.32 -18.90
N LYS A 127 -15.53 2.55 -18.93
CA LYS A 127 -14.52 1.60 -18.39
C LYS A 127 -14.69 1.38 -16.89
N ARG A 128 -14.98 2.44 -16.15
CA ARG A 128 -15.24 2.34 -14.71
C ARG A 128 -16.45 1.47 -14.39
N LYS A 129 -17.55 1.63 -15.15
CA LYS A 129 -18.75 0.79 -14.99
C LYS A 129 -18.50 -0.67 -15.36
N GLU A 130 -17.70 -0.94 -16.39
CA GLU A 130 -17.30 -2.30 -16.77
C GLU A 130 -16.55 -3.00 -15.62
N LEU A 131 -15.63 -2.30 -14.94
CA LEU A 131 -14.88 -2.84 -13.81
C LEU A 131 -15.73 -3.06 -12.55
N MET A 132 -16.55 -2.06 -12.22
CA MET A 132 -17.33 -2.07 -10.97
C MET A 132 -18.63 -2.89 -11.08
N GLY A 133 -19.12 -3.15 -12.30
CA GLY A 133 -20.44 -3.74 -12.51
C GLY A 133 -21.53 -2.84 -11.92
N SER A 134 -22.40 -3.40 -11.08
CA SER A 134 -23.47 -2.68 -10.37
C SER A 134 -23.04 -1.95 -9.09
N LEU A 135 -21.79 -2.14 -8.65
CA LEU A 135 -21.31 -1.57 -7.38
C LEU A 135 -21.03 -0.06 -7.53
N LYS A 136 -21.25 0.67 -6.44
CA LYS A 136 -20.72 2.03 -6.29
C LYS A 136 -19.20 1.98 -6.08
N LEU A 137 -18.49 3.04 -6.46
CA LEU A 137 -17.03 3.09 -6.33
C LEU A 137 -16.54 2.72 -4.92
N ARG A 138 -17.19 3.24 -3.88
CA ARG A 138 -16.83 2.97 -2.49
C ARG A 138 -16.98 1.49 -2.15
N GLU A 139 -18.08 0.87 -2.53
CA GLU A 139 -18.36 -0.55 -2.30
C GLU A 139 -17.36 -1.44 -3.03
N TYR A 140 -17.03 -1.08 -4.29
CA TYR A 140 -16.02 -1.76 -5.08
C TYR A 140 -14.64 -1.71 -4.37
N LEU A 141 -14.20 -0.53 -3.94
CA LEU A 141 -12.92 -0.35 -3.26
C LEU A 141 -12.86 -1.14 -1.94
N HIS A 142 -13.94 -1.13 -1.15
CA HIS A 142 -14.01 -1.92 0.09
C HIS A 142 -13.89 -3.42 -0.18
N LYS A 143 -14.55 -3.92 -1.23
CA LYS A 143 -14.51 -5.33 -1.64
C LYS A 143 -13.11 -5.75 -2.10
N GLU A 144 -12.45 -4.92 -2.90
CA GLU A 144 -11.15 -5.26 -3.48
C GLU A 144 -10.01 -5.20 -2.45
N ILE A 145 -10.04 -4.23 -1.53
CA ILE A 145 -8.93 -3.92 -0.63
C ILE A 145 -9.14 -4.47 0.78
N GLY A 146 -10.41 -4.62 1.19
CA GLY A 146 -10.73 -5.08 2.54
C GLY A 146 -10.49 -4.03 3.63
N ILE A 147 -10.64 -2.72 3.30
CA ILE A 147 -10.68 -1.66 4.31
C ILE A 147 -12.08 -1.59 4.93
N SER A 148 -12.17 -1.46 6.25
CA SER A 148 -13.46 -1.35 6.93
C SER A 148 -14.12 0.00 6.66
N GLN A 149 -15.46 0.04 6.68
CA GLN A 149 -16.22 1.30 6.54
C GLN A 149 -15.82 2.35 7.59
N THR A 150 -15.56 1.90 8.82
CA THR A 150 -15.11 2.77 9.91
C THR A 150 -13.76 3.42 9.59
N ASN A 151 -12.81 2.66 9.07
CA ASN A 151 -11.50 3.18 8.71
C ASN A 151 -11.56 4.11 7.49
N ASP A 152 -12.42 3.81 6.51
CA ASP A 152 -12.65 4.70 5.37
C ASP A 152 -13.27 6.05 5.82
N VAL A 153 -14.22 6.04 6.76
CA VAL A 153 -14.79 7.29 7.31
C VAL A 153 -13.73 8.10 8.05
N ARG A 154 -12.89 7.45 8.87
CA ARG A 154 -11.81 8.13 9.60
C ARG A 154 -10.79 8.74 8.65
N LEU A 155 -10.35 7.94 7.66
CA LEU A 155 -9.41 8.42 6.65
C LEU A 155 -9.96 9.63 5.90
N LYS A 156 -11.23 9.56 5.47
CA LYS A 156 -11.88 10.67 4.80
C LYS A 156 -11.90 11.93 5.65
N GLN A 157 -12.23 11.84 6.93
CA GLN A 157 -12.27 13.03 7.81
C GLN A 157 -10.87 13.64 8.01
N ILE A 158 -9.81 12.80 8.06
CA ILE A 158 -8.43 13.30 8.11
C ILE A 158 -8.05 13.95 6.77
N GLU A 159 -8.42 13.36 5.61
CA GLU A 159 -8.21 14.00 4.30
C GLU A 159 -8.96 15.35 4.17
N ASP A 160 -10.21 15.40 4.63
CA ASP A 160 -11.07 16.60 4.55
C ASP A 160 -10.56 17.73 5.48
N SER A 161 -9.82 17.41 6.55
CA SER A 161 -9.22 18.42 7.45
C SER A 161 -8.09 19.21 6.81
N LYS A 162 -7.54 18.72 5.68
CA LYS A 162 -6.38 19.30 4.99
C LYS A 162 -5.10 19.41 5.85
N ASP A 163 -5.05 18.67 6.97
CA ASP A 163 -3.86 18.55 7.79
C ASP A 163 -2.93 17.51 7.16
N GLU A 164 -2.03 18.00 6.28
CA GLU A 164 -1.12 17.11 5.54
C GLU A 164 -0.11 16.42 6.45
N GLU A 165 0.30 17.05 7.54
CA GLU A 165 1.26 16.47 8.48
C GLU A 165 0.62 15.30 9.24
N LEU A 166 -0.60 15.47 9.73
CA LEU A 166 -1.35 14.41 10.39
C LEU A 166 -1.63 13.26 9.42
N LEU A 167 -1.97 13.55 8.17
CA LEU A 167 -2.17 12.54 7.14
C LEU A 167 -0.88 11.77 6.84
N ASN A 168 0.25 12.48 6.70
CA ASN A 168 1.55 11.87 6.43
C ASN A 168 2.02 10.97 7.57
N SER A 169 1.80 11.36 8.84
CA SER A 169 2.11 10.54 10.01
C SER A 169 1.29 9.24 10.05
N VAL A 170 0.07 9.23 9.49
CA VAL A 170 -0.73 8.00 9.30
C VAL A 170 -0.15 7.16 8.17
N LEU A 171 0.23 7.78 7.05
CA LEU A 171 0.72 7.08 5.85
C LEU A 171 2.13 6.50 6.06
N SER A 172 2.96 7.12 6.91
CA SER A 172 4.24 6.57 7.34
C SER A 172 4.10 5.47 8.39
N GLY A 173 2.94 5.38 9.05
CA GLY A 173 2.69 4.43 10.12
C GLY A 173 3.20 4.88 11.50
N GLU A 174 3.65 6.12 11.62
CA GLU A 174 4.09 6.73 12.89
C GLU A 174 2.95 6.75 13.92
N ILE A 175 1.74 7.08 13.47
CA ILE A 175 0.55 7.03 14.32
C ILE A 175 -0.54 6.16 13.68
N SER A 176 -1.39 5.56 14.54
CA SER A 176 -2.53 4.78 14.02
C SER A 176 -3.62 5.71 13.47
N LEU A 177 -4.36 5.23 12.44
CA LEU A 177 -5.52 5.94 11.90
C LEU A 177 -6.55 6.30 12.98
N LYS A 178 -6.71 5.44 14.01
CA LYS A 178 -7.61 5.69 15.14
C LYS A 178 -7.10 6.80 16.03
N SER A 179 -5.79 6.85 16.29
CA SER A 179 -5.14 7.91 17.07
C SER A 179 -5.25 9.25 16.33
N ALA A 180 -4.89 9.30 15.04
CA ALA A 180 -5.02 10.49 14.22
C ALA A 180 -6.46 11.05 14.21
N PHE A 181 -7.45 10.15 14.08
CA PHE A 181 -8.85 10.55 14.13
C PHE A 181 -9.27 11.14 15.49
N ARG A 182 -8.74 10.59 16.60
CA ARG A 182 -8.98 11.14 17.94
C ARG A 182 -8.33 12.50 18.11
N ILE A 183 -7.10 12.67 17.66
CA ILE A 183 -6.40 13.96 17.61
C ILE A 183 -7.28 14.99 16.90
N LEU A 184 -7.72 14.68 15.68
CA LEU A 184 -8.58 15.54 14.90
C LEU A 184 -9.87 15.95 15.64
N LYS A 185 -10.49 15.02 16.39
CA LYS A 185 -11.73 15.27 17.13
C LYS A 185 -11.52 15.99 18.45
N SER A 186 -10.40 15.79 19.13
CA SER A 186 -10.10 16.38 20.43
C SER A 186 -9.66 17.83 20.32
N ILE A 187 -8.95 18.16 19.23
CA ILE A 187 -8.31 19.47 19.07
C ILE A 187 -9.28 20.53 18.54
N GLY A 188 -10.37 20.12 17.90
CA GLY A 188 -11.27 21.08 17.22
C GLY A 188 -10.49 21.95 16.22
N ASP A 189 -10.72 23.27 16.22
CA ASP A 189 -10.05 24.24 15.35
C ASP A 189 -8.95 25.05 16.06
N ASP A 190 -8.52 24.64 17.25
CA ASP A 190 -7.45 25.33 18.01
C ASP A 190 -6.07 24.99 17.41
N ASP A 191 -5.52 25.89 16.60
CA ASP A 191 -4.24 25.73 15.91
C ASP A 191 -3.02 25.71 16.86
N GLU A 192 -3.13 26.32 18.04
CA GLU A 192 -2.06 26.30 19.05
C GLU A 192 -1.92 24.89 19.65
N VAL A 193 -3.06 24.26 19.96
CA VAL A 193 -3.09 22.88 20.47
C VAL A 193 -2.61 21.90 19.43
N LYS A 194 -3.03 22.06 18.17
CA LYS A 194 -2.54 21.26 17.04
C LYS A 194 -1.02 21.31 16.92
N SER A 195 -0.45 22.50 16.98
CA SER A 195 1.00 22.71 16.83
C SER A 195 1.78 22.09 17.99
N LYS A 196 1.33 22.24 19.23
CA LYS A 196 1.95 21.62 20.41
C LYS A 196 1.89 20.09 20.34
N LEU A 197 0.74 19.54 19.95
CA LEU A 197 0.59 18.09 19.85
C LEU A 197 1.49 17.49 18.77
N LYS A 198 1.60 18.14 17.61
CA LYS A 198 2.53 17.73 16.54
C LYS A 198 3.98 17.72 17.01
N TYR A 199 4.39 18.75 17.74
CA TYR A 199 5.73 18.83 18.32
C TYR A 199 6.02 17.67 19.27
N GLU A 200 5.11 17.36 20.20
CA GLU A 200 5.28 16.25 21.14
C GLU A 200 5.28 14.87 20.48
N ILE A 201 4.45 14.70 19.43
CA ILE A 201 4.47 13.49 18.60
C ILE A 201 5.85 13.29 17.95
N LYS A 202 6.37 14.34 17.29
CA LYS A 202 7.67 14.32 16.63
C LYS A 202 8.80 13.98 17.61
N LYS A 203 8.82 14.66 18.76
CA LYS A 203 9.79 14.41 19.84
C LYS A 203 9.73 12.98 20.37
N SER A 204 8.56 12.37 20.46
CA SER A 204 8.36 11.00 20.93
C SER A 204 8.92 9.97 19.93
N VAL A 205 8.74 10.22 18.64
CA VAL A 205 9.32 9.41 17.55
C VAL A 205 10.84 9.54 17.51
N GLU A 206 11.38 10.76 17.63
CA GLU A 206 12.84 11.01 17.71
C GLU A 206 13.50 10.32 18.90
N ASN A 207 12.76 10.11 19.99
CA ASN A 207 13.22 9.37 21.18
C ASN A 207 13.08 7.83 21.06
N GLY A 208 12.89 7.31 19.86
CA GLY A 208 12.94 5.86 19.58
C GLY A 208 11.65 5.10 19.92
N ARG A 209 10.53 5.77 20.07
CA ARG A 209 9.21 5.12 20.19
C ARG A 209 8.68 4.83 18.80
N ASP A 210 8.67 3.59 18.38
CA ASP A 210 8.18 3.16 17.06
C ASP A 210 6.72 3.52 16.77
N LYS A 211 5.88 3.68 17.80
CA LYS A 211 4.47 4.13 17.69
C LYS A 211 4.00 4.74 19.00
N LEU A 212 3.33 5.88 18.91
CA LEU A 212 2.57 6.42 20.03
C LEU A 212 1.32 5.56 20.28
N SER A 213 1.16 5.09 21.50
CA SER A 213 -0.08 4.43 21.91
C SER A 213 -1.22 5.47 22.01
N ILE A 214 -2.48 4.99 21.97
CA ILE A 214 -3.63 5.86 22.23
C ILE A 214 -3.54 6.54 23.60
N HIS A 215 -2.95 5.86 24.58
CA HIS A 215 -2.78 6.38 25.93
C HIS A 215 -1.77 7.53 25.95
N ASP A 216 -0.66 7.40 25.25
CA ASP A 216 0.33 8.48 25.11
C ASP A 216 -0.29 9.73 24.45
N VAL A 217 -1.09 9.55 23.38
CA VAL A 217 -1.77 10.66 22.72
C VAL A 217 -2.78 11.35 23.64
N ILE A 218 -3.58 10.58 24.38
CA ILE A 218 -4.52 11.15 25.37
C ILE A 218 -3.76 11.89 26.45
N SER A 219 -2.69 11.32 27.00
CA SER A 219 -1.86 11.97 28.03
C SER A 219 -1.27 13.29 27.55
N ILE A 220 -0.75 13.34 26.31
CA ILE A 220 -0.23 14.57 25.69
C ILE A 220 -1.34 15.62 25.54
N VAL A 221 -2.52 15.22 25.09
CA VAL A 221 -3.67 16.13 24.96
C VAL A 221 -4.10 16.65 26.33
N ASP A 222 -4.25 15.79 27.31
CA ASP A 222 -4.63 16.16 28.68
C ASP A 222 -3.60 17.10 29.32
N GLU A 223 -2.30 16.86 29.15
CA GLU A 223 -1.25 17.78 29.64
C GLU A 223 -1.36 19.19 29.03
N ILE A 224 -1.71 19.28 27.74
CA ILE A 224 -1.87 20.58 27.06
C ILE A 224 -3.09 21.32 27.60
N TYR A 225 -4.22 20.62 27.83
CA TYR A 225 -5.45 21.25 28.32
C TYR A 225 -5.43 21.52 29.81
N LEU A 226 -4.73 20.73 30.63
CA LEU A 226 -4.60 20.92 32.07
C LEU A 226 -3.62 22.06 32.46
N ARG A 227 -2.74 22.46 31.53
CA ARG A 227 -1.80 23.57 31.70
C ARG A 227 -2.42 24.94 31.33
N LYS A 228 -3.65 24.97 30.84
CA LYS A 228 -4.46 26.17 30.64
C LYS A 228 -5.41 26.39 31.82
#